data_3a4d45e8045cc9d2416edb7d6d8096f7
#
_entry.id   3a4d45e8045cc9d2416edb7d6d8096f7
#
_cell.length_a   1.000
_cell.length_b   1.000
_cell.length_c   1.000
_cell.angle_alpha   90.00
_cell.angle_beta   90.00
_cell.angle_gamma   90.00
#
_symmetry.space_group_name_H-M   'P 1'
#
loop_
_entity.id
_entity.type
_entity.pdbx_description
1 polymer ?
#
loop_
_entity_poly.entity_id
_entity_poly.type
_entity_poly.pdbx_seq_one_letter_code
_entity_poly.pdbx_strand_id
1 'polypeptide(L)'
;MTAVPDAARTAAPGPQAAAARLAAVRAAMDEAGVDALVLRPSPDARFLGSVLGEFLVVTQDVVAETADPAGVVPEGARRVGVDPEMRVRELFGLAIEAELVPASSVLWPLRLRKEPYEVEAVGRAVAAAEGVLGQALELAWFGATERAMAYRLRVLLAESGCEELLSLRVAAGEHTARPAHVPGERVINPGDALGVSVCGRWGGYCAEVSRVFAVAEPPDDFEAMYSVVLAAHRAGLAAVRPGAPVDEVARAVGEVIDGSGYGRFAAAHVGRGVGLGHDEGPWVGEDAVFEPGMVFCLEPAIYVPDLFGARVADVVVCADDGPVPLGAYPHALHVLDR
;
A
#
# COMPACT_ATOMS: atom_id res chain seq x y z
N MET A 1 -12.25 26.01 -13.79
CA MET A 1 -12.31 24.55 -13.50
C MET A 1 -10.91 24.03 -13.69
N THR A 2 -10.19 23.80 -12.61
CA THR A 2 -8.90 23.09 -12.63
C THR A 2 -9.16 21.67 -13.09
N ALA A 3 -8.42 21.19 -14.09
CA ALA A 3 -8.53 19.80 -14.54
C ALA A 3 -8.25 18.86 -13.37
N VAL A 4 -9.08 17.81 -13.22
CA VAL A 4 -8.83 16.75 -12.23
C VAL A 4 -7.46 16.15 -12.55
N PRO A 5 -6.54 16.05 -11.56
CA PRO A 5 -5.25 15.42 -11.78
C PRO A 5 -5.43 14.00 -12.36
N ASP A 6 -4.57 13.61 -13.29
CA ASP A 6 -4.68 12.30 -13.97
C ASP A 6 -4.66 11.12 -12.97
N ALA A 7 -3.91 11.26 -11.90
CA ALA A 7 -3.86 10.29 -10.81
C ALA A 7 -5.21 10.09 -10.08
N ALA A 8 -6.08 11.10 -10.06
CA ALA A 8 -7.42 11.03 -9.43
C ALA A 8 -8.47 10.38 -10.34
N ARG A 9 -8.11 9.97 -11.58
CA ARG A 9 -9.05 9.26 -12.44
C ARG A 9 -9.22 7.84 -11.92
N THR A 10 -10.45 7.49 -11.57
CA THR A 10 -10.81 6.12 -11.15
C THR A 10 -10.46 5.15 -12.26
N ALA A 11 -9.60 4.19 -11.98
CA ALA A 11 -9.34 3.09 -12.87
C ALA A 11 -10.56 2.14 -12.83
N ALA A 12 -11.16 1.94 -13.98
CA ALA A 12 -12.28 1.01 -14.11
C ALA A 12 -11.98 0.02 -15.23
N PRO A 13 -12.32 -1.27 -15.02
CA PRO A 13 -12.21 -2.26 -16.10
C PRO A 13 -13.13 -1.87 -17.25
N GLY A 14 -12.69 -2.14 -18.49
CA GLY A 14 -13.61 -2.08 -19.62
C GLY A 14 -14.76 -3.09 -19.45
N PRO A 15 -15.90 -2.92 -20.17
CA PRO A 15 -17.08 -3.78 -19.99
C PRO A 15 -16.79 -5.29 -20.09
N GLN A 16 -15.89 -5.69 -20.98
CA GLN A 16 -15.52 -7.10 -21.17
C GLN A 16 -14.71 -7.61 -19.99
N ALA A 17 -13.74 -6.83 -19.47
CA ALA A 17 -12.94 -7.19 -18.30
C ALA A 17 -13.80 -7.24 -17.04
N ALA A 18 -14.75 -6.32 -16.87
CA ALA A 18 -15.71 -6.34 -15.76
C ALA A 18 -16.57 -7.61 -15.77
N ALA A 19 -17.07 -8.02 -16.95
CA ALA A 19 -17.85 -9.25 -17.10
C ALA A 19 -17.01 -10.50 -16.81
N ALA A 20 -15.77 -10.56 -17.30
CA ALA A 20 -14.85 -11.67 -17.03
C ALA A 20 -14.51 -11.77 -15.53
N ARG A 21 -14.26 -10.63 -14.88
CA ARG A 21 -14.01 -10.54 -13.43
C ARG A 21 -15.20 -11.06 -12.63
N LEU A 22 -16.42 -10.62 -12.94
CA LEU A 22 -17.62 -11.10 -12.27
C LEU A 22 -17.79 -12.61 -12.44
N ALA A 23 -17.53 -13.14 -13.64
CA ALA A 23 -17.59 -14.58 -13.90
C ALA A 23 -16.55 -15.34 -13.04
N ALA A 24 -15.34 -14.81 -12.91
CA ALA A 24 -14.30 -15.40 -12.06
C ALA A 24 -14.70 -15.38 -10.57
N VAL A 25 -15.32 -14.30 -10.10
CA VAL A 25 -15.83 -14.20 -8.72
C VAL A 25 -16.92 -15.24 -8.47
N ARG A 26 -17.87 -15.41 -9.39
CA ARG A 26 -18.93 -16.41 -9.28
C ARG A 26 -18.38 -17.84 -9.27
N ALA A 27 -17.39 -18.14 -10.11
CA ALA A 27 -16.71 -19.43 -10.10
C ALA A 27 -15.99 -19.69 -8.75
N ALA A 28 -15.30 -18.69 -8.21
CA ALA A 28 -14.65 -18.79 -6.91
C ALA A 28 -15.67 -18.93 -5.75
N MET A 29 -16.85 -18.31 -5.86
CA MET A 29 -17.95 -18.52 -4.92
C MET A 29 -18.43 -19.96 -4.92
N ASP A 30 -18.63 -20.55 -6.10
CA ASP A 30 -19.04 -21.95 -6.25
C ASP A 30 -18.00 -22.89 -5.66
N GLU A 31 -16.73 -22.68 -5.95
CA GLU A 31 -15.62 -23.47 -5.41
C GLU A 31 -15.54 -23.40 -3.88
N ALA A 32 -15.75 -22.21 -3.32
CA ALA A 32 -15.76 -21.98 -1.87
C ALA A 32 -17.09 -22.40 -1.19
N GLY A 33 -18.11 -22.77 -1.95
CA GLY A 33 -19.45 -23.07 -1.44
C GLY A 33 -20.12 -21.86 -0.80
N VAL A 34 -19.93 -20.66 -1.36
CA VAL A 34 -20.49 -19.40 -0.89
C VAL A 34 -21.66 -19.00 -1.78
N ASP A 35 -22.84 -18.86 -1.21
CA ASP A 35 -24.09 -18.62 -1.95
C ASP A 35 -24.26 -17.13 -2.33
N ALA A 36 -23.72 -16.23 -1.52
CA ALA A 36 -23.74 -14.79 -1.76
C ALA A 36 -22.53 -14.09 -1.13
N LEU A 37 -22.14 -12.94 -1.69
CA LEU A 37 -21.23 -11.99 -1.08
C LEU A 37 -22.01 -10.75 -0.64
N VAL A 38 -21.75 -10.25 0.55
CA VAL A 38 -22.27 -8.98 1.07
C VAL A 38 -21.09 -8.08 1.44
N LEU A 39 -20.84 -7.10 0.60
CA LEU A 39 -19.69 -6.22 0.73
C LEU A 39 -20.15 -4.81 1.09
N ARG A 40 -19.48 -4.19 2.07
CA ARG A 40 -19.63 -2.76 2.33
C ARG A 40 -18.79 -1.97 1.32
N PRO A 41 -18.92 -0.62 1.24
CA PRO A 41 -17.98 0.20 0.49
C PRO A 41 -16.54 -0.03 1.02
N SER A 42 -15.74 -0.76 0.25
CA SER A 42 -14.42 -1.28 0.63
C SER A 42 -13.56 -1.53 -0.62
N PRO A 43 -12.29 -1.91 -0.47
CA PRO A 43 -11.46 -2.41 -1.56
C PRO A 43 -12.10 -3.60 -2.31
N ASP A 44 -12.78 -4.50 -1.61
CA ASP A 44 -13.44 -5.66 -2.23
C ASP A 44 -14.64 -5.25 -3.10
N ALA A 45 -15.46 -4.30 -2.64
CA ALA A 45 -16.55 -3.76 -3.45
C ALA A 45 -16.01 -2.97 -4.66
N ARG A 46 -14.93 -2.21 -4.49
CA ARG A 46 -14.24 -1.50 -5.59
C ARG A 46 -13.70 -2.46 -6.65
N PHE A 47 -13.17 -3.61 -6.24
CA PHE A 47 -12.72 -4.66 -7.16
C PHE A 47 -13.83 -5.09 -8.12
N LEU A 48 -15.08 -5.08 -7.66
CA LEU A 48 -16.25 -5.39 -8.45
C LEU A 48 -16.89 -4.16 -9.14
N GLY A 49 -16.20 -3.00 -9.07
CA GLY A 49 -16.62 -1.77 -9.74
C GLY A 49 -17.64 -0.94 -8.97
N SER A 50 -18.01 -1.30 -7.73
CA SER A 50 -18.87 -0.48 -6.89
C SER A 50 -18.13 0.76 -6.38
N VAL A 51 -18.77 1.90 -6.50
CA VAL A 51 -18.31 3.20 -5.99
C VAL A 51 -19.35 3.88 -5.12
N LEU A 52 -20.52 3.26 -4.95
CA LEU A 52 -21.64 3.80 -4.19
C LEU A 52 -21.48 3.53 -2.68
N GLY A 53 -22.22 4.28 -1.87
CA GLY A 53 -22.14 4.22 -0.41
C GLY A 53 -23.01 3.13 0.24
N GLU A 54 -23.56 2.19 -0.52
CA GLU A 54 -24.44 1.10 -0.06
C GLU A 54 -23.72 -0.24 -0.07
N PHE A 55 -24.37 -1.30 0.46
CA PHE A 55 -23.86 -2.66 0.36
C PHE A 55 -23.94 -3.13 -1.09
N LEU A 56 -22.88 -3.80 -1.56
CA LEU A 56 -22.89 -4.58 -2.78
C LEU A 56 -23.20 -6.03 -2.46
N VAL A 57 -24.28 -6.57 -3.03
CA VAL A 57 -24.61 -7.99 -2.92
C VAL A 57 -24.36 -8.66 -4.26
N VAL A 58 -23.60 -9.76 -4.24
CA VAL A 58 -23.29 -10.57 -5.41
C VAL A 58 -23.77 -11.99 -5.17
N THR A 59 -24.57 -12.51 -6.10
CA THR A 59 -25.00 -13.90 -6.15
C THR A 59 -24.67 -14.49 -7.52
N GLN A 60 -25.02 -15.76 -7.77
CA GLN A 60 -24.86 -16.37 -9.09
C GLN A 60 -25.66 -15.63 -10.16
N ASP A 61 -26.82 -15.07 -9.81
CA ASP A 61 -27.74 -14.45 -10.76
C ASP A 61 -27.78 -12.93 -10.70
N VAL A 62 -27.51 -12.35 -9.53
CA VAL A 62 -27.73 -10.93 -9.24
C VAL A 62 -26.45 -10.24 -8.81
N VAL A 63 -26.29 -8.97 -9.21
CA VAL A 63 -25.38 -7.99 -8.61
C VAL A 63 -26.24 -6.77 -8.29
N ALA A 64 -26.33 -6.40 -7.03
CA ALA A 64 -27.17 -5.29 -6.59
C ALA A 64 -26.50 -4.44 -5.52
N GLU A 65 -26.63 -3.14 -5.65
CA GLU A 65 -26.30 -2.18 -4.59
C GLU A 65 -27.57 -1.86 -3.81
N THR A 66 -27.53 -2.00 -2.47
CA THR A 66 -28.71 -1.93 -1.63
C THR A 66 -28.42 -1.53 -0.20
N ALA A 67 -29.34 -0.83 0.42
CA ALA A 67 -29.31 -0.56 1.86
C ALA A 67 -29.80 -1.77 2.70
N ASP A 68 -30.53 -2.72 2.07
CA ASP A 68 -31.06 -3.94 2.70
C ASP A 68 -30.47 -5.20 2.01
N PRO A 69 -29.29 -5.65 2.43
CA PRO A 69 -28.65 -6.82 1.83
C PRO A 69 -29.41 -8.13 2.08
N ALA A 70 -30.14 -8.23 3.22
CA ALA A 70 -30.91 -9.42 3.53
C ALA A 70 -32.02 -9.71 2.50
N GLY A 71 -32.63 -8.65 1.95
CA GLY A 71 -33.67 -8.77 0.92
C GLY A 71 -33.13 -9.23 -0.45
N VAL A 72 -31.82 -9.26 -0.67
CA VAL A 72 -31.18 -9.67 -1.94
C VAL A 72 -30.49 -11.03 -1.81
N VAL A 73 -30.05 -11.40 -0.61
CA VAL A 73 -29.46 -12.72 -0.36
C VAL A 73 -30.52 -13.79 -0.63
N PRO A 74 -30.20 -14.86 -1.38
CA PRO A 74 -31.17 -15.91 -1.72
C PRO A 74 -31.78 -16.56 -0.48
N GLU A 75 -33.10 -16.80 -0.55
CA GLU A 75 -33.80 -17.58 0.49
C GLU A 75 -33.18 -18.99 0.58
N GLY A 76 -32.80 -19.38 1.81
CA GLY A 76 -32.13 -20.66 2.04
C GLY A 76 -30.63 -20.67 1.75
N ALA A 77 -30.02 -19.52 1.50
CA ALA A 77 -28.56 -19.42 1.47
C ALA A 77 -27.97 -20.01 2.78
N ARG A 78 -26.98 -20.86 2.62
CA ARG A 78 -26.33 -21.55 3.74
C ARG A 78 -25.04 -20.87 4.17
N ARG A 79 -24.33 -20.26 3.23
CA ARG A 79 -23.02 -19.64 3.44
C ARG A 79 -22.94 -18.30 2.72
N VAL A 80 -22.67 -17.25 3.48
CA VAL A 80 -22.59 -15.87 2.96
C VAL A 80 -21.23 -15.29 3.29
N GLY A 81 -20.48 -14.89 2.26
CA GLY A 81 -19.23 -14.17 2.39
C GLY A 81 -19.49 -12.71 2.75
N VAL A 82 -18.97 -12.26 3.88
CA VAL A 82 -19.10 -10.88 4.32
C VAL A 82 -17.78 -10.14 4.22
N ASP A 83 -17.86 -8.84 3.95
CA ASP A 83 -16.70 -7.98 3.84
C ASP A 83 -15.83 -8.06 5.11
N PRO A 84 -14.51 -8.32 5.01
CA PRO A 84 -13.65 -8.44 6.18
C PRO A 84 -13.49 -7.11 6.96
N GLU A 85 -13.74 -5.97 6.33
CA GLU A 85 -13.72 -4.65 6.96
C GLU A 85 -15.09 -4.24 7.55
N MET A 86 -16.07 -5.15 7.53
CA MET A 86 -17.41 -4.87 8.06
C MET A 86 -17.36 -4.57 9.56
N ARG A 87 -17.97 -3.47 9.96
CA ARG A 87 -18.06 -3.13 11.38
C ARG A 87 -18.94 -4.15 12.10
N VAL A 88 -18.59 -4.50 13.34
CA VAL A 88 -19.34 -5.47 14.14
C VAL A 88 -20.84 -5.14 14.23
N ARG A 89 -21.21 -3.84 14.36
CA ARG A 89 -22.61 -3.41 14.36
C ARG A 89 -23.33 -3.66 13.02
N GLU A 90 -22.61 -3.53 11.92
CA GLU A 90 -23.15 -3.78 10.56
C GLU A 90 -23.35 -5.28 10.38
N LEU A 91 -22.36 -6.08 10.77
CA LEU A 91 -22.40 -7.54 10.72
C LEU A 91 -23.61 -8.10 11.49
N PHE A 92 -23.80 -7.67 12.73
CA PHE A 92 -24.97 -8.10 13.52
C PHE A 92 -26.29 -7.51 13.02
N GLY A 93 -26.25 -6.42 12.27
CA GLY A 93 -27.42 -5.78 11.65
C GLY A 93 -27.88 -6.42 10.35
N LEU A 94 -27.09 -7.32 9.75
CA LEU A 94 -27.43 -7.93 8.46
C LEU A 94 -28.71 -8.77 8.49
N ALA A 95 -29.06 -9.34 9.66
CA ALA A 95 -30.24 -10.21 9.85
C ALA A 95 -30.33 -11.36 8.82
N ILE A 96 -29.19 -11.94 8.43
CA ILE A 96 -29.09 -13.04 7.48
C ILE A 96 -28.95 -14.34 8.27
N GLU A 97 -29.84 -15.30 8.01
CA GLU A 97 -29.84 -16.64 8.63
C GLU A 97 -28.97 -17.60 7.80
N ALA A 98 -27.64 -17.42 7.88
CA ALA A 98 -26.64 -18.25 7.20
C ALA A 98 -25.33 -18.31 8.01
N GLU A 99 -24.47 -19.25 7.67
CA GLU A 99 -23.06 -19.21 8.12
C GLU A 99 -22.38 -18.00 7.47
N LEU A 100 -21.89 -17.06 8.28
CA LEU A 100 -21.13 -15.90 7.79
C LEU A 100 -19.64 -16.23 7.77
N VAL A 101 -19.01 -16.07 6.61
CA VAL A 101 -17.57 -16.30 6.40
C VAL A 101 -16.93 -15.06 5.80
N PRO A 102 -15.61 -14.82 5.98
CA PRO A 102 -14.95 -13.70 5.31
C PRO A 102 -14.98 -13.84 3.79
N ALA A 103 -15.42 -12.79 3.08
CA ALA A 103 -15.40 -12.74 1.61
C ALA A 103 -13.97 -12.81 1.04
N SER A 104 -12.96 -12.54 1.87
CA SER A 104 -11.56 -12.63 1.48
C SER A 104 -11.14 -13.98 0.94
N SER A 105 -11.75 -15.09 1.42
CA SER A 105 -11.49 -16.44 0.90
C SER A 105 -11.85 -16.59 -0.59
N VAL A 106 -12.79 -15.79 -1.10
CA VAL A 106 -13.21 -15.75 -2.49
C VAL A 106 -12.46 -14.69 -3.29
N LEU A 107 -12.32 -13.49 -2.72
CA LEU A 107 -11.91 -12.31 -3.48
C LEU A 107 -10.39 -12.08 -3.47
N TRP A 108 -9.70 -12.40 -2.38
CA TRP A 108 -8.26 -12.10 -2.29
C TRP A 108 -7.40 -12.86 -3.30
N PRO A 109 -7.62 -14.16 -3.58
CA PRO A 109 -6.86 -14.85 -4.63
C PRO A 109 -7.00 -14.18 -6.00
N LEU A 110 -8.17 -13.60 -6.30
CA LEU A 110 -8.45 -12.90 -7.56
C LEU A 110 -7.79 -11.51 -7.61
N ARG A 111 -7.57 -10.88 -6.45
CA ARG A 111 -6.93 -9.56 -6.31
C ARG A 111 -5.40 -9.62 -6.28
N LEU A 112 -4.80 -10.80 -6.04
CA LEU A 112 -3.35 -10.96 -5.97
C LEU A 112 -2.67 -10.50 -7.28
N ARG A 113 -3.19 -10.93 -8.42
CA ARG A 113 -2.67 -10.58 -9.74
C ARG A 113 -3.45 -9.41 -10.33
N LYS A 114 -2.76 -8.29 -10.51
CA LYS A 114 -3.32 -7.07 -11.10
C LYS A 114 -3.36 -7.21 -12.61
N GLU A 115 -4.48 -6.85 -13.20
CA GLU A 115 -4.58 -6.69 -14.64
C GLU A 115 -3.76 -5.49 -15.12
N PRO A 116 -3.34 -5.40 -16.40
CA PRO A 116 -2.49 -4.32 -16.88
C PRO A 116 -3.01 -2.91 -16.54
N TYR A 117 -4.32 -2.67 -16.64
CA TYR A 117 -4.91 -1.37 -16.31
C TYR A 117 -4.84 -1.06 -14.80
N GLU A 118 -4.82 -2.09 -13.93
CA GLU A 118 -4.65 -1.95 -12.48
C GLU A 118 -3.20 -1.60 -12.14
N VAL A 119 -2.23 -2.27 -12.79
CA VAL A 119 -0.79 -1.95 -12.67
C VAL A 119 -0.55 -0.50 -13.10
N GLU A 120 -1.16 -0.06 -14.21
CA GLU A 120 -1.07 1.33 -14.67
C GLU A 120 -1.68 2.30 -13.64
N ALA A 121 -2.81 1.93 -13.03
CA ALA A 121 -3.44 2.76 -11.99
C ALA A 121 -2.56 2.89 -10.74
N VAL A 122 -1.95 1.79 -10.28
CA VAL A 122 -0.95 1.84 -9.19
C VAL A 122 0.24 2.70 -9.59
N GLY A 123 0.73 2.57 -10.82
CA GLY A 123 1.80 3.43 -11.34
C GLY A 123 1.47 4.92 -11.30
N ARG A 124 0.23 5.31 -11.64
CA ARG A 124 -0.23 6.70 -11.50
C ARG A 124 -0.28 7.16 -10.03
N ALA A 125 -0.72 6.29 -9.12
CA ALA A 125 -0.73 6.58 -7.70
C ALA A 125 0.70 6.77 -7.15
N VAL A 126 1.65 5.93 -7.57
CA VAL A 126 3.07 6.07 -7.23
C VAL A 126 3.62 7.39 -7.75
N ALA A 127 3.38 7.72 -9.03
CA ALA A 127 3.84 8.98 -9.62
C ALA A 127 3.29 10.21 -8.89
N ALA A 128 2.03 10.17 -8.43
CA ALA A 128 1.44 11.24 -7.64
C ALA A 128 2.12 11.38 -6.26
N ALA A 129 2.37 10.27 -5.57
CA ALA A 129 3.08 10.27 -4.29
C ALA A 129 4.53 10.77 -4.44
N GLU A 130 5.24 10.35 -5.47
CA GLU A 130 6.58 10.84 -5.81
C GLU A 130 6.57 12.33 -6.16
N GLY A 131 5.55 12.80 -6.88
CA GLY A 131 5.35 14.22 -7.17
C GLY A 131 5.21 15.08 -5.91
N VAL A 132 4.53 14.57 -4.88
CA VAL A 132 4.44 15.24 -3.57
C VAL A 132 5.80 15.29 -2.88
N LEU A 133 6.59 14.21 -2.90
CA LEU A 133 7.96 14.22 -2.37
C LEU A 133 8.87 15.19 -3.13
N GLY A 134 8.73 15.26 -4.46
CA GLY A 134 9.46 16.24 -5.28
C GLY A 134 9.15 17.69 -4.89
N GLN A 135 7.87 18.02 -4.70
CA GLN A 135 7.45 19.35 -4.23
C GLN A 135 7.89 19.61 -2.78
N ALA A 136 7.99 18.57 -1.94
CA ALA A 136 8.47 18.69 -0.58
C ALA A 136 9.91 19.24 -0.49
N LEU A 137 10.77 18.97 -1.49
CA LEU A 137 12.12 19.51 -1.55
C LEU A 137 12.15 21.03 -1.60
N GLU A 138 11.11 21.65 -2.13
CA GLU A 138 10.99 23.11 -2.24
C GLU A 138 10.49 23.79 -0.96
N LEU A 139 10.09 23.01 0.05
CA LEU A 139 9.61 23.56 1.31
C LEU A 139 10.78 24.00 2.22
N ALA A 140 10.50 25.02 3.05
CA ALA A 140 11.44 25.45 4.09
C ALA A 140 11.32 24.49 5.30
N TRP A 141 12.31 23.63 5.48
CA TRP A 141 12.35 22.62 6.52
C TRP A 141 12.98 23.13 7.80
N PHE A 142 14.02 23.99 7.71
CA PHE A 142 14.76 24.49 8.85
C PHE A 142 13.88 25.28 9.80
N GLY A 143 13.93 24.93 11.09
CA GLY A 143 13.17 25.59 12.14
C GLY A 143 11.67 25.30 12.15
N ALA A 144 11.16 24.56 11.17
CA ALA A 144 9.77 24.08 11.20
C ALA A 144 9.65 22.87 12.14
N THR A 145 8.44 22.63 12.68
CA THR A 145 8.18 21.40 13.42
C THR A 145 7.75 20.28 12.47
N GLU A 146 7.98 19.01 12.86
CA GLU A 146 7.50 17.84 12.12
C GLU A 146 6.01 17.96 11.81
N ARG A 147 5.18 18.39 12.78
CA ARG A 147 3.74 18.61 12.63
C ARG A 147 3.41 19.65 11.58
N ALA A 148 4.12 20.79 11.60
CA ALA A 148 3.92 21.85 10.61
C ALA A 148 4.22 21.37 9.20
N MET A 149 5.30 20.60 9.03
CA MET A 149 5.67 20.04 7.73
C MET A 149 4.72 18.94 7.28
N ALA A 150 4.27 18.06 8.19
CA ALA A 150 3.25 17.08 7.88
C ALA A 150 1.93 17.75 7.44
N TYR A 151 1.56 18.91 8.02
CA TYR A 151 0.41 19.66 7.56
C TYR A 151 0.60 20.18 6.12
N ARG A 152 1.77 20.74 5.79
CA ARG A 152 2.07 21.19 4.42
C ARG A 152 2.02 20.04 3.41
N LEU A 153 2.56 18.88 3.76
CA LEU A 153 2.49 17.68 2.91
C LEU A 153 1.05 17.20 2.70
N ARG A 154 0.18 17.29 3.71
CA ARG A 154 -1.26 16.98 3.54
C ARG A 154 -1.94 17.88 2.51
N VAL A 155 -1.56 19.16 2.46
CA VAL A 155 -2.08 20.07 1.43
C VAL A 155 -1.63 19.63 0.05
N LEU A 156 -0.34 19.36 -0.14
CA LEU A 156 0.20 18.86 -1.41
C LEU A 156 -0.45 17.53 -1.84
N LEU A 157 -0.70 16.63 -0.88
CA LEU A 157 -1.41 15.38 -1.14
C LEU A 157 -2.83 15.60 -1.63
N ALA A 158 -3.57 16.50 -0.98
CA ALA A 158 -4.92 16.85 -1.42
C ALA A 158 -4.91 17.47 -2.84
N GLU A 159 -3.95 18.34 -3.13
CA GLU A 159 -3.78 18.97 -4.44
C GLU A 159 -3.36 17.95 -5.53
N SER A 160 -2.64 16.88 -5.17
CA SER A 160 -2.30 15.79 -6.08
C SER A 160 -3.47 14.88 -6.44
N GLY A 161 -4.65 15.10 -5.84
CA GLY A 161 -5.84 14.26 -6.02
C GLY A 161 -5.86 13.01 -5.14
N CYS A 162 -5.11 13.00 -4.02
CA CYS A 162 -5.20 11.94 -3.02
C CYS A 162 -6.61 11.89 -2.43
N GLU A 163 -7.30 10.76 -2.64
CA GLU A 163 -8.67 10.53 -2.15
C GLU A 163 -8.70 10.23 -0.65
N GLU A 164 -7.68 9.51 -0.19
CA GLU A 164 -7.55 9.07 1.19
C GLU A 164 -6.08 9.03 1.60
N LEU A 165 -5.74 9.77 2.64
CA LEU A 165 -4.43 9.69 3.26
C LEU A 165 -4.42 8.54 4.28
N LEU A 166 -3.72 7.46 3.96
CA LEU A 166 -3.63 6.26 4.79
C LEU A 166 -2.55 6.41 5.87
N SER A 167 -1.39 6.94 5.50
CA SER A 167 -0.28 7.18 6.42
C SER A 167 0.58 8.34 5.93
N LEU A 168 1.02 9.17 6.87
CA LEU A 168 2.01 10.23 6.62
C LEU A 168 2.97 10.27 7.80
N ARG A 169 4.25 10.02 7.52
CA ARG A 169 5.32 10.11 8.50
C ARG A 169 6.26 11.24 8.10
N VAL A 170 6.53 12.14 9.04
CA VAL A 170 7.63 13.11 9.01
C VAL A 170 8.36 12.93 10.32
N ALA A 171 9.60 12.50 10.26
CA ALA A 171 10.41 12.19 11.42
C ALA A 171 11.80 12.78 11.24
N ALA A 172 12.29 13.53 12.21
CA ALA A 172 13.58 14.20 12.16
C ALA A 172 14.51 13.70 13.28
N GLY A 173 15.82 13.62 13.00
CA GLY A 173 16.85 13.17 13.93
C GLY A 173 16.53 11.81 14.55
N GLU A 174 16.57 11.72 15.89
CA GLU A 174 16.29 10.49 16.65
C GLU A 174 14.87 9.94 16.47
N HIS A 175 13.92 10.76 16.03
CA HIS A 175 12.57 10.29 15.69
C HIS A 175 12.55 9.42 14.44
N THR A 176 13.54 9.53 13.55
CA THR A 176 13.67 8.64 12.40
C THR A 176 13.87 7.18 12.80
N ALA A 177 14.42 6.92 14.00
CA ALA A 177 14.60 5.59 14.57
C ALA A 177 13.28 4.94 15.07
N ARG A 178 12.14 5.64 14.99
CA ARG A 178 10.83 5.15 15.46
C ARG A 178 9.95 4.77 14.28
N PRO A 179 9.70 3.49 13.99
CA PRO A 179 8.91 3.06 12.82
C PRO A 179 7.51 3.71 12.76
N ALA A 180 6.81 3.72 13.88
CA ALA A 180 5.44 4.23 14.01
C ALA A 180 5.38 5.68 14.55
N HIS A 181 6.38 6.51 14.22
CA HIS A 181 6.43 7.89 14.69
C HIS A 181 5.27 8.73 14.13
N VAL A 182 4.63 9.48 15.01
CA VAL A 182 3.61 10.48 14.65
C VAL A 182 4.26 11.87 14.72
N PRO A 183 4.17 12.69 13.64
CA PRO A 183 4.76 14.02 13.59
C PRO A 183 4.33 14.91 14.76
N GLY A 184 5.32 15.43 15.53
CA GLY A 184 5.14 16.20 16.75
C GLY A 184 5.67 17.63 16.68
N GLU A 185 5.93 18.19 17.85
CA GLU A 185 6.47 19.56 18.01
C GLU A 185 8.00 19.62 17.92
N ARG A 186 8.69 18.50 17.65
CA ARG A 186 10.14 18.51 17.43
C ARG A 186 10.47 19.43 16.27
N VAL A 187 11.39 20.33 16.50
CA VAL A 187 11.93 21.25 15.49
C VAL A 187 12.96 20.51 14.63
N ILE A 188 12.90 20.72 13.34
CA ILE A 188 13.82 20.16 12.35
C ILE A 188 15.03 21.09 12.28
N ASN A 189 16.21 20.55 12.55
CA ASN A 189 17.45 21.31 12.66
C ASN A 189 18.50 20.85 11.64
N PRO A 190 19.45 21.73 11.28
CA PRO A 190 20.65 21.30 10.56
C PRO A 190 21.35 20.14 11.30
N GLY A 191 21.82 19.15 10.56
CA GLY A 191 22.41 17.92 11.09
C GLY A 191 21.41 16.78 11.33
N ASP A 192 20.11 17.02 11.14
CA ASP A 192 19.10 15.93 11.26
C ASP A 192 19.08 15.04 10.02
N ALA A 193 18.96 13.73 10.22
CA ALA A 193 18.34 12.87 9.23
C ALA A 193 16.83 13.16 9.23
N LEU A 194 16.20 13.17 8.06
CA LEU A 194 14.77 13.43 7.89
C LEU A 194 14.13 12.32 7.08
N GLY A 195 13.25 11.53 7.69
CA GLY A 195 12.46 10.51 7.02
C GLY A 195 11.07 11.05 6.65
N VAL A 196 10.70 10.95 5.39
CA VAL A 196 9.36 11.28 4.89
C VAL A 196 8.77 10.05 4.21
N SER A 197 7.59 9.62 4.67
CA SER A 197 6.84 8.54 4.07
C SER A 197 5.40 8.97 3.82
N VAL A 198 4.92 8.64 2.64
CA VAL A 198 3.57 8.95 2.17
C VAL A 198 2.92 7.66 1.73
N CYS A 199 1.78 7.34 2.32
CA CYS A 199 0.90 6.27 1.86
C CYS A 199 -0.50 6.84 1.65
N GLY A 200 -1.06 6.69 0.47
CA GLY A 200 -2.37 7.25 0.12
C GLY A 200 -3.05 6.47 -1.00
N ARG A 201 -4.27 6.90 -1.33
CA ARG A 201 -5.10 6.33 -2.39
C ARG A 201 -5.36 7.36 -3.48
N TRP A 202 -5.15 6.97 -4.73
CA TRP A 202 -5.43 7.77 -5.93
C TRP A 202 -6.14 6.89 -6.96
N GLY A 203 -7.23 7.37 -7.52
CA GLY A 203 -8.01 6.61 -8.51
C GLY A 203 -8.46 5.23 -8.02
N GLY A 204 -8.64 5.07 -6.70
CA GLY A 204 -9.00 3.82 -6.04
C GLY A 204 -7.82 2.95 -5.60
N TYR A 205 -6.60 3.14 -6.13
CA TYR A 205 -5.43 2.33 -5.82
C TYR A 205 -4.49 3.00 -4.82
N CYS A 206 -3.84 2.18 -4.01
CA CYS A 206 -2.91 2.62 -2.98
C CYS A 206 -1.48 2.67 -3.52
N ALA A 207 -0.71 3.63 -3.03
CA ALA A 207 0.73 3.69 -3.21
C ALA A 207 1.41 4.14 -1.92
N GLU A 208 2.60 3.61 -1.68
CA GLU A 208 3.49 4.08 -0.62
C GLU A 208 4.87 4.40 -1.19
N VAL A 209 5.39 5.56 -0.82
CA VAL A 209 6.76 5.97 -1.12
C VAL A 209 7.41 6.50 0.16
N SER A 210 8.62 6.03 0.47
CA SER A 210 9.40 6.53 1.61
C SER A 210 10.80 6.88 1.17
N ARG A 211 11.26 8.08 1.57
CA ARG A 211 12.61 8.57 1.31
C ARG A 211 13.21 9.21 2.56
N VAL A 212 14.53 9.29 2.53
CA VAL A 212 15.30 9.93 3.59
C VAL A 212 16.12 11.07 2.99
N PHE A 213 16.22 12.15 3.74
CA PHE A 213 16.95 13.37 3.40
C PHE A 213 17.93 13.70 4.54
N ALA A 214 18.96 14.48 4.25
CA ALA A 214 19.79 15.11 5.26
C ALA A 214 19.42 16.60 5.31
N VAL A 215 19.39 17.18 6.51
CA VAL A 215 19.11 18.60 6.72
C VAL A 215 20.44 19.33 6.91
N ALA A 216 20.85 20.11 5.90
CA ALA A 216 22.16 20.76 5.72
C ALA A 216 23.32 19.76 5.56
N GLU A 217 23.50 18.86 6.51
CA GLU A 217 24.52 17.80 6.49
C GLU A 217 23.96 16.54 7.14
N PRO A 218 24.38 15.33 6.71
CA PRO A 218 23.96 14.10 7.37
C PRO A 218 24.63 13.96 8.74
N PRO A 219 23.96 13.28 9.72
CA PRO A 219 24.62 12.89 10.96
C PRO A 219 25.82 11.96 10.71
N ASP A 220 26.76 11.93 11.64
CA ASP A 220 27.89 10.99 11.60
C ASP A 220 27.39 9.55 11.46
N ASP A 221 28.08 8.73 10.65
CA ASP A 221 27.76 7.32 10.35
C ASP A 221 26.41 7.08 9.63
N PHE A 222 25.59 8.12 9.40
CA PHE A 222 24.28 7.96 8.75
C PHE A 222 24.40 7.47 7.31
N GLU A 223 25.30 8.04 6.51
CA GLU A 223 25.49 7.64 5.11
C GLU A 223 25.94 6.18 4.99
N ALA A 224 26.79 5.71 5.92
CA ALA A 224 27.23 4.31 5.97
C ALA A 224 26.03 3.38 6.21
N MET A 225 25.20 3.66 7.21
CA MET A 225 23.97 2.91 7.48
C MET A 225 22.98 2.98 6.31
N TYR A 226 22.76 4.17 5.72
CA TYR A 226 21.85 4.35 4.60
C TYR A 226 22.29 3.57 3.36
N SER A 227 23.60 3.48 3.12
CA SER A 227 24.15 2.66 2.03
C SER A 227 23.78 1.17 2.17
N VAL A 228 23.70 0.67 3.40
CA VAL A 228 23.23 -0.69 3.70
C VAL A 228 21.74 -0.85 3.37
N VAL A 229 20.91 0.12 3.75
CA VAL A 229 19.47 0.10 3.39
C VAL A 229 19.28 0.06 1.88
N LEU A 230 20.06 0.84 1.12
CA LEU A 230 20.02 0.82 -0.34
C LEU A 230 20.51 -0.50 -0.94
N ALA A 231 21.52 -1.12 -0.35
CA ALA A 231 21.98 -2.44 -0.76
C ALA A 231 20.92 -3.52 -0.49
N ALA A 232 20.28 -3.46 0.68
CA ALA A 232 19.19 -4.34 1.05
C ALA A 232 17.97 -4.17 0.14
N HIS A 233 17.64 -2.92 -0.22
CA HIS A 233 16.57 -2.61 -1.19
C HIS A 233 16.87 -3.26 -2.55
N ARG A 234 18.08 -3.12 -3.08
CA ARG A 234 18.46 -3.76 -4.35
C ARG A 234 18.39 -5.29 -4.28
N ALA A 235 18.79 -5.89 -3.15
CA ALA A 235 18.71 -7.33 -2.95
C ALA A 235 17.24 -7.80 -2.90
N GLY A 236 16.39 -7.12 -2.13
CA GLY A 236 14.96 -7.40 -2.07
C GLY A 236 14.27 -7.22 -3.42
N LEU A 237 14.59 -6.15 -4.16
CA LEU A 237 14.07 -5.94 -5.52
C LEU A 237 14.40 -7.11 -6.44
N ALA A 238 15.64 -7.58 -6.43
CA ALA A 238 16.07 -8.70 -7.26
C ALA A 238 15.36 -10.03 -6.91
N ALA A 239 14.79 -10.16 -5.71
CA ALA A 239 14.05 -11.34 -5.29
C ALA A 239 12.59 -11.38 -5.81
N VAL A 240 12.02 -10.25 -6.22
CA VAL A 240 10.66 -10.18 -6.77
C VAL A 240 10.65 -10.72 -8.21
N ARG A 241 10.58 -12.03 -8.35
CA ARG A 241 10.64 -12.70 -9.65
C ARG A 241 9.59 -13.80 -9.76
N PRO A 242 9.02 -14.06 -10.95
CA PRO A 242 8.09 -15.17 -11.14
C PRO A 242 8.63 -16.49 -10.62
N GLY A 243 7.83 -17.21 -9.84
CA GLY A 243 8.17 -18.49 -9.25
C GLY A 243 9.08 -18.43 -8.01
N ALA A 244 9.62 -17.26 -7.63
CA ALA A 244 10.36 -17.11 -6.39
C ALA A 244 9.40 -17.09 -5.18
N PRO A 245 9.75 -17.75 -4.06
CA PRO A 245 8.99 -17.60 -2.82
C PRO A 245 8.94 -16.12 -2.39
N VAL A 246 7.79 -15.67 -1.87
CA VAL A 246 7.64 -14.30 -1.38
C VAL A 246 8.60 -14.02 -0.23
N ASP A 247 8.87 -15.02 0.60
CA ASP A 247 9.83 -14.96 1.72
C ASP A 247 11.28 -14.73 1.28
N GLU A 248 11.60 -14.99 0.01
CA GLU A 248 12.92 -14.70 -0.55
C GLU A 248 13.29 -13.23 -0.44
N VAL A 249 12.30 -12.33 -0.50
CA VAL A 249 12.51 -10.89 -0.30
C VAL A 249 13.03 -10.62 1.11
N ALA A 250 12.38 -11.20 2.13
CA ALA A 250 12.81 -11.01 3.52
C ALA A 250 14.19 -11.61 3.77
N ARG A 251 14.45 -12.77 3.20
CA ARG A 251 15.75 -13.44 3.29
C ARG A 251 16.85 -12.58 2.65
N ALA A 252 16.65 -12.11 1.42
CA ALA A 252 17.63 -11.32 0.69
C ALA A 252 17.94 -9.98 1.36
N VAL A 253 16.91 -9.29 1.87
CA VAL A 253 17.05 -8.06 2.67
C VAL A 253 17.80 -8.34 3.97
N GLY A 254 17.39 -9.37 4.71
CA GLY A 254 17.98 -9.75 5.98
C GLY A 254 19.46 -10.10 5.87
N GLU A 255 19.86 -10.90 4.88
CA GLU A 255 21.25 -11.27 4.65
C GLU A 255 22.18 -10.05 4.46
N VAL A 256 21.73 -9.03 3.75
CA VAL A 256 22.50 -7.78 3.56
C VAL A 256 22.62 -7.01 4.87
N ILE A 257 21.51 -6.85 5.60
CA ILE A 257 21.51 -6.05 6.83
C ILE A 257 22.29 -6.78 7.94
N ASP A 258 22.12 -8.09 8.10
CA ASP A 258 22.83 -8.91 9.08
C ASP A 258 24.34 -8.91 8.79
N GLY A 259 24.73 -9.12 7.52
CA GLY A 259 26.13 -9.12 7.09
C GLY A 259 26.84 -7.78 7.31
N SER A 260 26.09 -6.69 7.42
CA SER A 260 26.62 -5.35 7.70
C SER A 260 26.78 -5.03 9.20
N GLY A 261 26.28 -5.89 10.10
CA GLY A 261 26.26 -5.69 11.54
C GLY A 261 25.06 -4.89 12.07
N TYR A 262 24.12 -4.50 11.20
CA TYR A 262 22.90 -3.80 11.61
C TYR A 262 21.71 -4.75 11.86
N GLY A 263 21.86 -6.07 11.81
CA GLY A 263 20.78 -7.04 11.90
C GLY A 263 19.83 -6.84 13.08
N ARG A 264 20.35 -6.53 14.29
CA ARG A 264 19.54 -6.25 15.48
C ARG A 264 18.67 -4.98 15.36
N PHE A 265 18.91 -4.16 14.36
CA PHE A 265 18.22 -2.91 14.09
C PHE A 265 17.35 -2.96 12.83
N ALA A 266 17.33 -4.10 12.15
CA ALA A 266 16.48 -4.33 10.98
C ALA A 266 15.01 -4.22 11.34
N ALA A 267 14.22 -3.68 10.41
CA ALA A 267 12.76 -3.74 10.53
C ALA A 267 12.26 -5.18 10.49
N ALA A 268 11.21 -5.49 11.25
CA ALA A 268 10.59 -6.81 11.27
C ALA A 268 9.85 -7.13 9.95
N HIS A 269 9.35 -6.11 9.27
CA HIS A 269 8.65 -6.22 8.00
C HIS A 269 9.46 -5.53 6.91
N VAL A 270 9.58 -6.20 5.77
CA VAL A 270 10.37 -5.72 4.62
C VAL A 270 9.50 -5.41 3.40
N GLY A 271 8.20 -5.68 3.50
CA GLY A 271 7.26 -5.39 2.43
C GLY A 271 5.98 -6.20 2.50
N ARG A 272 5.04 -5.85 1.65
CA ARG A 272 3.70 -6.44 1.51
C ARG A 272 3.12 -6.17 0.13
N GLY A 273 2.09 -6.92 -0.26
CA GLY A 273 1.31 -6.61 -1.45
C GLY A 273 0.52 -5.30 -1.29
N VAL A 274 0.31 -4.63 -2.40
CA VAL A 274 -0.45 -3.38 -2.48
C VAL A 274 -1.30 -3.37 -3.75
N GLY A 275 -2.44 -2.69 -3.69
CA GLY A 275 -3.37 -2.55 -4.80
C GLY A 275 -4.55 -1.66 -4.41
N LEU A 276 -5.75 -2.18 -4.43
CA LEU A 276 -6.94 -1.50 -3.88
C LEU A 276 -6.84 -1.36 -2.35
N GLY A 277 -6.23 -2.35 -1.67
CA GLY A 277 -5.82 -2.25 -0.27
C GLY A 277 -4.37 -1.76 -0.16
N HIS A 278 -4.05 -1.08 0.93
CA HIS A 278 -2.68 -0.68 1.25
C HIS A 278 -1.87 -1.82 1.87
N ASP A 279 -2.55 -2.85 2.36
CA ASP A 279 -2.01 -4.07 2.94
C ASP A 279 -2.86 -5.23 2.42
N GLU A 280 -2.41 -5.83 1.34
CA GLU A 280 -3.03 -6.99 0.71
C GLU A 280 -1.95 -7.98 0.26
N GLY A 281 -2.34 -9.18 -0.11
CA GLY A 281 -1.36 -10.18 -0.59
C GLY A 281 -0.58 -9.72 -1.84
N PRO A 282 0.60 -10.32 -2.07
CA PRO A 282 1.18 -11.39 -1.27
C PRO A 282 1.82 -10.87 0.02
N TRP A 283 1.78 -11.66 1.10
CA TRP A 283 2.41 -11.32 2.37
C TRP A 283 3.68 -12.16 2.58
N VAL A 284 4.68 -11.53 3.21
CA VAL A 284 5.87 -12.23 3.71
C VAL A 284 5.45 -13.10 4.91
N GLY A 285 5.90 -14.35 4.95
CA GLY A 285 5.52 -15.34 5.98
C GLY A 285 4.41 -16.30 5.56
N GLU A 286 3.87 -16.14 4.34
CA GLU A 286 2.91 -17.09 3.77
C GLU A 286 3.61 -18.01 2.74
N ASP A 287 3.11 -19.23 2.61
CA ASP A 287 3.59 -20.18 1.59
C ASP A 287 3.04 -19.77 0.20
N ALA A 288 3.64 -18.70 -0.34
CA ALA A 288 3.26 -18.09 -1.60
C ALA A 288 4.49 -17.86 -2.48
N VAL A 289 4.27 -17.88 -3.79
CA VAL A 289 5.29 -17.55 -4.81
C VAL A 289 4.84 -16.32 -5.59
N PHE A 290 5.79 -15.53 -6.06
CA PHE A 290 5.49 -14.43 -6.96
C PHE A 290 4.98 -14.93 -8.30
N GLU A 291 3.90 -14.33 -8.76
CA GLU A 291 3.36 -14.53 -10.10
C GLU A 291 3.32 -13.21 -10.87
N PRO A 292 3.39 -13.23 -12.21
CA PRO A 292 3.22 -12.03 -13.02
C PRO A 292 1.92 -11.29 -12.69
N GLY A 293 2.02 -9.97 -12.57
CA GLY A 293 0.92 -9.09 -12.17
C GLY A 293 0.79 -8.87 -10.66
N MET A 294 1.52 -9.60 -9.81
CA MET A 294 1.57 -9.27 -8.39
C MET A 294 2.31 -7.96 -8.16
N VAL A 295 1.76 -7.09 -7.34
CA VAL A 295 2.33 -5.79 -6.99
C VAL A 295 2.70 -5.80 -5.52
N PHE A 296 3.93 -5.40 -5.22
CA PHE A 296 4.53 -5.48 -3.89
C PHE A 296 5.17 -4.15 -3.50
N CYS A 297 4.91 -3.67 -2.30
CA CYS A 297 5.63 -2.55 -1.69
C CYS A 297 6.85 -3.11 -0.95
N LEU A 298 8.04 -2.84 -1.45
CA LEU A 298 9.32 -3.22 -0.84
C LEU A 298 9.79 -2.09 0.05
N GLU A 299 10.03 -2.37 1.35
CA GLU A 299 10.27 -1.33 2.35
C GLU A 299 11.34 -1.69 3.41
N PRO A 300 12.57 -2.08 3.00
CA PRO A 300 13.64 -2.34 3.94
C PRO A 300 13.96 -1.10 4.78
N ALA A 301 14.27 -1.34 6.06
CA ALA A 301 14.61 -0.26 7.00
C ALA A 301 15.58 -0.73 8.08
N ILE A 302 16.36 0.22 8.58
CA ILE A 302 17.22 0.10 9.76
C ILE A 302 16.85 1.23 10.73
N TYR A 303 16.66 0.86 12.02
CA TYR A 303 16.27 1.79 13.08
C TYR A 303 17.24 1.65 14.26
N VAL A 304 18.21 2.58 14.37
CA VAL A 304 19.18 2.60 15.47
C VAL A 304 18.61 3.45 16.62
N PRO A 305 18.18 2.84 17.73
CA PRO A 305 17.50 3.57 18.81
C PRO A 305 18.29 4.78 19.29
N ASP A 306 17.58 5.87 19.54
CA ASP A 306 18.08 7.14 20.05
C ASP A 306 19.10 7.88 19.15
N LEU A 307 19.36 7.35 17.94
CA LEU A 307 20.24 7.97 16.96
C LEU A 307 19.46 8.37 15.70
N PHE A 308 19.26 7.43 14.81
CA PHE A 308 18.60 7.65 13.54
C PHE A 308 18.06 6.35 12.93
N GLY A 309 17.21 6.48 11.92
CA GLY A 309 16.76 5.36 11.10
C GLY A 309 16.52 5.78 9.66
N ALA A 310 16.52 4.81 8.78
CA ALA A 310 16.18 5.00 7.39
C ALA A 310 15.25 3.89 6.89
N ARG A 311 14.23 4.29 6.12
CA ARG A 311 13.36 3.41 5.35
C ARG A 311 13.30 3.91 3.92
N VAL A 312 13.47 3.01 2.98
CA VAL A 312 13.20 3.22 1.55
C VAL A 312 12.03 2.34 1.18
N ALA A 313 10.96 2.93 0.65
CA ALA A 313 9.80 2.17 0.20
C ALA A 313 9.48 2.51 -1.25
N ASP A 314 9.33 1.46 -2.07
CA ASP A 314 8.97 1.52 -3.46
C ASP A 314 7.95 0.44 -3.82
N VAL A 315 7.06 0.77 -4.75
CA VAL A 315 6.11 -0.19 -5.31
C VAL A 315 6.69 -0.82 -6.57
N VAL A 316 6.64 -2.14 -6.61
CA VAL A 316 7.23 -2.98 -7.66
C VAL A 316 6.18 -3.94 -8.21
N VAL A 317 6.11 -4.12 -9.51
CA VAL A 317 5.33 -5.22 -10.10
C VAL A 317 6.27 -6.38 -10.45
N CYS A 318 5.86 -7.59 -10.11
CA CYS A 318 6.43 -8.82 -10.65
C CYS A 318 5.94 -8.97 -12.09
N ALA A 319 6.80 -8.66 -13.07
CA ALA A 319 6.50 -8.86 -14.49
C ALA A 319 7.06 -10.20 -14.98
N ASP A 320 6.71 -10.61 -16.20
CA ASP A 320 7.14 -11.88 -16.78
C ASP A 320 8.68 -12.04 -16.78
N ASP A 321 9.40 -10.94 -17.05
CA ASP A 321 10.87 -10.93 -17.13
C ASP A 321 11.55 -10.56 -15.79
N GLY A 322 10.78 -10.34 -14.72
CA GLY A 322 11.28 -9.98 -13.38
C GLY A 322 10.69 -8.68 -12.81
N PRO A 323 11.33 -8.10 -11.79
CA PRO A 323 10.80 -6.95 -11.07
C PRO A 323 10.85 -5.66 -11.92
N VAL A 324 9.75 -4.93 -11.95
CA VAL A 324 9.67 -3.60 -12.57
C VAL A 324 9.20 -2.59 -11.51
N PRO A 325 10.06 -1.67 -11.06
CA PRO A 325 9.63 -0.57 -10.20
C PRO A 325 8.58 0.29 -10.91
N LEU A 326 7.53 0.66 -10.20
CA LEU A 326 6.46 1.53 -10.72
C LEU A 326 6.76 3.02 -10.50
N GLY A 327 7.77 3.34 -9.70
CA GLY A 327 8.28 4.68 -9.46
C GLY A 327 9.69 4.88 -10.00
N ALA A 328 10.10 6.15 -10.06
CA ALA A 328 11.41 6.57 -10.55
C ALA A 328 12.10 7.60 -9.64
N TYR A 329 11.54 7.89 -8.45
CA TYR A 329 12.12 8.88 -7.54
C TYR A 329 13.49 8.42 -7.02
N PRO A 330 14.54 9.27 -7.08
CA PRO A 330 15.89 8.88 -6.73
C PRO A 330 16.03 8.35 -5.31
N HIS A 331 16.94 7.37 -5.14
CA HIS A 331 17.32 6.83 -3.84
C HIS A 331 18.56 7.51 -3.23
N ALA A 332 19.25 8.37 -3.99
CA ALA A 332 20.38 9.11 -3.46
C ALA A 332 19.96 9.98 -2.26
N LEU A 333 20.80 10.04 -1.24
CA LEU A 333 20.57 10.93 -0.11
C LEU A 333 20.59 12.37 -0.62
N HIS A 334 19.44 13.04 -0.52
CA HIS A 334 19.31 14.43 -0.91
C HIS A 334 19.52 15.34 0.30
N VAL A 335 20.35 16.36 0.13
CA VAL A 335 20.62 17.34 1.19
C VAL A 335 19.69 18.54 1.00
N LEU A 336 18.92 18.83 2.04
CA LEU A 336 18.05 20.00 2.12
C LEU A 336 18.86 21.15 2.71
N ASP A 337 18.87 22.30 2.06
CA ASP A 337 19.67 23.48 2.45
C ASP A 337 18.81 24.66 2.91
N ARG A 338 17.50 24.45 3.13
CA ARG A 338 16.53 25.46 3.58
C ARG A 338 15.37 24.90 4.42
#